data_1a44929555e5d9d487bb117e39cb85eb
#
_entry.id   1a44929555e5d9d487bb117e39cb85eb
#
_cell.length_a   1.000
_cell.length_b   1.000
_cell.length_c   1.000
_cell.angle_alpha   90.00
_cell.angle_beta   90.00
_cell.angle_gamma   90.00
#
_symmetry.space_group_name_H-M   'P 1'
#
loop_
_entity.id
_entity.type
_entity.pdbx_description
1 polymer ?
#
loop_
_entity_poly.entity_id
_entity_poly.type
_entity_poly.pdbx_seq_one_letter_code
_entity_poly.pdbx_strand_id
1 'polypeptide(L)'
;MLRHYRQMREELLSAIDGLSDELMTEPSLDDWSVKDHLAHLALWDDIRASEVVRISAGHESAWRMSGAQDEAYNALGYDLRVALSPDQAKWELAMSRQRLLEAISSATPRGLDASLYGEAGLHSSHEAQHAGWIKRWRRERGI
;
A
#
# COMPACT_ATOMS: atom_id res chain seq x y z
N MET A 1 -13.09 -4.09 9.94
CA MET A 1 -12.24 -3.35 8.97
C MET A 1 -10.92 -2.87 9.56
N LEU A 2 -10.89 -2.12 10.64
CA LEU A 2 -9.65 -1.64 11.27
C LEU A 2 -8.71 -2.78 11.66
N ARG A 3 -9.25 -3.89 12.18
CA ARG A 3 -8.47 -5.09 12.51
C ARG A 3 -7.80 -5.68 11.27
N HIS A 4 -8.50 -5.75 10.15
CA HIS A 4 -7.98 -6.25 8.87
C HIS A 4 -6.73 -5.46 8.43
N TYR A 5 -6.80 -4.13 8.43
CA TYR A 5 -5.66 -3.29 8.06
C TYR A 5 -4.49 -3.37 9.04
N ARG A 6 -4.77 -3.51 10.34
CA ARG A 6 -3.71 -3.68 11.35
C ARG A 6 -2.99 -5.01 11.17
N GLN A 7 -3.75 -6.09 10.98
CA GLN A 7 -3.17 -7.42 10.78
C GLN A 7 -2.28 -7.47 9.54
N MET A 8 -2.74 -6.95 8.40
CA MET A 8 -1.92 -6.91 7.18
C MET A 8 -0.63 -6.11 7.38
N ARG A 9 -0.68 -5.00 8.11
CA ARG A 9 0.51 -4.20 8.43
C ARG A 9 1.48 -4.97 9.33
N GLU A 10 1.00 -5.69 10.33
CA GLU A 10 1.84 -6.54 11.19
C GLU A 10 2.55 -7.62 10.37
N GLU A 11 1.84 -8.24 9.42
CA GLU A 11 2.43 -9.23 8.51
C GLU A 11 3.51 -8.63 7.61
N LEU A 12 3.29 -7.42 7.08
CA LEU A 12 4.28 -6.71 6.27
C LEU A 12 5.51 -6.32 7.09
N LEU A 13 5.32 -5.75 8.28
CA LEU A 13 6.42 -5.38 9.16
C LEU A 13 7.25 -6.60 9.57
N SER A 14 6.59 -7.73 9.83
CA SER A 14 7.27 -9.02 10.09
C SER A 14 8.06 -9.48 8.87
N ALA A 15 7.56 -9.28 7.66
CA ALA A 15 8.24 -9.68 6.42
C ALA A 15 9.54 -8.92 6.18
N ILE A 16 9.62 -7.65 6.61
CA ILE A 16 10.80 -6.79 6.41
C ILE A 16 11.71 -6.71 7.62
N ASP A 17 11.33 -7.30 8.74
CA ASP A 17 12.10 -7.23 9.99
C ASP A 17 13.52 -7.76 9.81
N GLY A 18 14.51 -7.02 10.30
CA GLY A 18 15.92 -7.38 10.24
C GLY A 18 16.59 -7.22 8.88
N LEU A 19 15.91 -6.71 7.84
CA LEU A 19 16.54 -6.41 6.56
C LEU A 19 17.44 -5.18 6.67
N SER A 20 18.68 -5.30 6.16
CA SER A 20 19.60 -4.16 6.04
C SER A 20 19.15 -3.18 4.95
N ASP A 21 19.67 -1.96 4.99
CA ASP A 21 19.38 -0.96 3.95
C ASP A 21 19.85 -1.43 2.56
N GLU A 22 20.96 -2.15 2.48
CA GLU A 22 21.45 -2.74 1.22
C GLU A 22 20.44 -3.73 0.64
N LEU A 23 19.91 -4.65 1.48
CA LEU A 23 18.90 -5.61 1.04
C LEU A 23 17.57 -4.93 0.69
N MET A 24 17.20 -3.86 1.40
CA MET A 24 15.97 -3.12 1.14
C MET A 24 16.02 -2.30 -0.16
N THR A 25 17.21 -1.97 -0.65
CA THR A 25 17.40 -1.18 -1.87
C THR A 25 17.85 -1.99 -3.07
N GLU A 26 18.11 -3.29 -2.91
CA GLU A 26 18.49 -4.18 -4.00
C GLU A 26 17.30 -4.46 -4.93
N PRO A 27 17.38 -4.15 -6.24
CA PRO A 27 16.27 -4.33 -7.18
C PRO A 27 16.14 -5.79 -7.63
N SER A 28 15.90 -6.71 -6.71
CA SER A 28 15.89 -8.16 -6.95
C SER A 28 14.55 -8.83 -6.70
N LEU A 29 13.49 -8.04 -6.48
CA LEU A 29 12.12 -8.51 -6.29
C LEU A 29 11.26 -8.00 -7.46
N ASP A 30 11.28 -8.71 -8.60
CA ASP A 30 10.59 -8.35 -9.84
C ASP A 30 10.98 -6.93 -10.35
N ASP A 31 12.28 -6.65 -10.44
CA ASP A 31 12.89 -5.37 -10.82
C ASP A 31 12.66 -4.22 -9.84
N TRP A 32 11.92 -4.45 -8.77
CA TRP A 32 11.76 -3.51 -7.66
C TRP A 32 12.59 -3.94 -6.45
N SER A 33 12.92 -3.00 -5.59
CA SER A 33 13.46 -3.27 -4.26
C SER A 33 12.32 -3.42 -3.23
N VAL A 34 12.63 -3.97 -2.06
CA VAL A 34 11.68 -4.00 -0.94
C VAL A 34 11.19 -2.59 -0.61
N LYS A 35 12.10 -1.61 -0.58
CA LYS A 35 11.78 -0.19 -0.36
C LYS A 35 10.75 0.32 -1.37
N ASP A 36 10.86 -0.06 -2.65
CA ASP A 36 9.92 0.35 -3.69
C ASP A 36 8.52 -0.24 -3.46
N HIS A 37 8.44 -1.48 -2.99
CA HIS A 37 7.17 -2.09 -2.56
C HIS A 37 6.53 -1.33 -1.41
N LEU A 38 7.31 -0.87 -0.41
CA LEU A 38 6.78 -0.08 0.70
C LEU A 38 6.24 1.27 0.22
N ALA A 39 6.97 1.96 -0.64
CA ALA A 39 6.54 3.24 -1.21
C ALA A 39 5.26 3.10 -2.05
N HIS A 40 5.16 2.03 -2.83
CA HIS A 40 3.96 1.68 -3.60
C HIS A 40 2.74 1.44 -2.69
N LEU A 41 2.91 0.68 -1.61
CA LEU A 41 1.84 0.43 -0.65
C LEU A 41 1.38 1.71 0.06
N ALA A 42 2.32 2.59 0.41
CA ALA A 42 2.01 3.90 1.00
C ALA A 42 1.16 4.75 0.06
N LEU A 43 1.51 4.78 -1.22
CA LEU A 43 0.75 5.51 -2.23
C LEU A 43 -0.70 5.03 -2.33
N TRP A 44 -0.93 3.71 -2.35
CA TRP A 44 -2.26 3.14 -2.44
C TRP A 44 -3.07 3.33 -1.14
N ASP A 45 -2.44 3.37 0.02
CA ASP A 45 -3.11 3.72 1.27
C ASP A 45 -3.63 5.18 1.24
N ASP A 46 -2.85 6.11 0.70
CA ASP A 46 -3.29 7.50 0.53
C ASP A 46 -4.45 7.63 -0.46
N ILE A 47 -4.43 6.86 -1.54
CA ILE A 47 -5.55 6.80 -2.48
C ILE A 47 -6.81 6.28 -1.78
N ARG A 48 -6.70 5.19 -1.02
CA ARG A 48 -7.84 4.64 -0.27
C ARG A 48 -8.38 5.62 0.74
N ALA A 49 -7.51 6.30 1.47
CA ALA A 49 -7.93 7.33 2.43
C ALA A 49 -8.73 8.44 1.75
N SER A 50 -8.27 8.93 0.60
CA SER A 50 -8.98 9.94 -0.19
C SER A 50 -10.33 9.43 -0.70
N GLU A 51 -10.41 8.17 -1.14
CA GLU A 51 -11.65 7.54 -1.58
C GLU A 51 -12.67 7.43 -0.43
N VAL A 52 -12.23 7.01 0.76
CA VAL A 52 -13.12 6.94 1.93
C VAL A 52 -13.74 8.31 2.25
N VAL A 53 -12.93 9.36 2.24
CA VAL A 53 -13.39 10.72 2.46
C VAL A 53 -14.38 11.18 1.36
N ARG A 54 -14.03 10.93 0.10
CA ARG A 54 -14.85 11.31 -1.06
C ARG A 54 -16.21 10.63 -1.05
N ILE A 55 -16.25 9.31 -0.86
CA ILE A 55 -17.48 8.52 -0.85
C ILE A 55 -18.31 8.84 0.39
N SER A 56 -17.68 9.04 1.55
CA SER A 56 -18.36 9.51 2.77
C SER A 56 -19.05 10.85 2.59
N ALA A 57 -18.48 11.74 1.78
CA ALA A 57 -19.05 13.04 1.44
C ALA A 57 -20.20 12.96 0.41
N GLY A 58 -20.53 11.78 -0.11
CA GLY A 58 -21.61 11.58 -1.07
C GLY A 58 -21.18 11.62 -2.54
N HIS A 59 -19.89 11.67 -2.81
CA HIS A 59 -19.35 11.64 -4.18
C HIS A 59 -19.10 10.20 -4.64
N GLU A 60 -18.97 10.04 -5.96
CA GLU A 60 -18.59 8.77 -6.56
C GLU A 60 -17.07 8.51 -6.43
N SER A 61 -16.68 7.24 -6.54
CA SER A 61 -15.27 6.86 -6.62
C SER A 61 -14.59 7.54 -7.81
N ALA A 62 -13.38 8.06 -7.61
CA ALA A 62 -12.56 8.62 -8.67
C ALA A 62 -11.57 7.60 -9.25
N TRP A 63 -11.35 6.47 -8.60
CA TRP A 63 -10.37 5.44 -8.98
C TRP A 63 -11.05 4.27 -9.69
N ARG A 64 -11.43 4.50 -10.94
CA ARG A 64 -12.03 3.52 -11.85
C ARG A 64 -11.19 3.45 -13.11
N MET A 65 -10.05 2.77 -13.01
CA MET A 65 -9.06 2.68 -14.06
C MET A 65 -9.08 1.31 -14.74
N SER A 66 -8.66 1.25 -16.01
CA SER A 66 -8.33 -0.02 -16.67
C SER A 66 -7.00 -0.57 -16.14
N GLY A 67 -6.69 -1.85 -16.44
CA GLY A 67 -5.40 -2.45 -16.11
C GLY A 67 -4.21 -1.67 -16.69
N ALA A 68 -4.33 -1.13 -17.90
CA ALA A 68 -3.29 -0.31 -18.52
C ALA A 68 -3.08 1.03 -17.78
N GLN A 69 -4.14 1.64 -17.28
CA GLN A 69 -4.05 2.86 -16.46
C GLN A 69 -3.42 2.56 -15.10
N ASP A 70 -3.75 1.43 -14.47
CA ASP A 70 -3.11 0.97 -13.23
C ASP A 70 -1.61 0.79 -13.41
N GLU A 71 -1.17 0.13 -14.48
CA GLU A 71 0.25 -0.06 -14.78
C GLU A 71 0.97 1.28 -14.99
N ALA A 72 0.39 2.20 -15.75
CA ALA A 72 0.94 3.53 -15.99
C ALA A 72 1.04 4.34 -14.68
N TYR A 73 0.04 4.27 -13.83
CA TYR A 73 0.03 4.93 -12.54
C TYR A 73 1.08 4.36 -11.59
N ASN A 74 1.21 3.04 -11.53
CA ASN A 74 2.22 2.37 -10.72
C ASN A 74 3.64 2.70 -11.19
N ALA A 75 3.87 2.77 -12.50
CA ALA A 75 5.15 3.18 -13.08
C ALA A 75 5.49 4.64 -12.73
N LEU A 76 4.54 5.56 -12.83
CA LEU A 76 4.73 6.94 -12.43
C LEU A 76 5.01 7.06 -10.93
N GLY A 77 4.27 6.34 -10.11
CA GLY A 77 4.48 6.31 -8.66
C GLY A 77 5.87 5.79 -8.29
N TYR A 78 6.34 4.77 -8.99
CA TYR A 78 7.72 4.26 -8.86
C TYR A 78 8.74 5.37 -9.19
N ASP A 79 8.63 6.00 -10.35
CA ASP A 79 9.57 7.05 -10.80
C ASP A 79 9.63 8.22 -9.81
N LEU A 80 8.51 8.62 -9.24
CA LEU A 80 8.43 9.71 -8.27
C LEU A 80 9.02 9.36 -6.90
N ARG A 81 9.15 8.08 -6.58
CA ARG A 81 9.54 7.60 -5.24
C ARG A 81 10.82 6.79 -5.20
N VAL A 82 11.43 6.49 -6.35
CA VAL A 82 12.62 5.64 -6.43
C VAL A 82 13.80 6.20 -5.62
N ALA A 83 13.87 7.52 -5.46
CA ALA A 83 14.92 8.20 -4.69
C ALA A 83 14.72 8.19 -3.17
N LEU A 84 13.58 7.72 -2.67
CA LEU A 84 13.36 7.63 -1.22
C LEU A 84 14.35 6.63 -0.58
N SER A 85 14.87 6.98 0.59
CA SER A 85 15.62 6.05 1.41
C SER A 85 14.66 5.00 2.04
N PRO A 86 15.18 3.84 2.53
CA PRO A 86 14.36 2.89 3.29
C PRO A 86 13.63 3.55 4.47
N ASP A 87 14.28 4.41 5.22
CA ASP A 87 13.66 5.12 6.35
C ASP A 87 12.54 6.05 5.92
N GLN A 88 12.71 6.78 4.82
CA GLN A 88 11.66 7.63 4.26
C GLN A 88 10.46 6.80 3.77
N ALA A 89 10.71 5.69 3.10
CA ALA A 89 9.64 4.79 2.63
C ALA A 89 8.85 4.18 3.81
N LYS A 90 9.54 3.78 4.88
CA LYS A 90 8.89 3.30 6.12
C LYS A 90 8.06 4.39 6.78
N TRP A 91 8.58 5.62 6.81
CA TRP A 91 7.85 6.76 7.36
C TRP A 91 6.59 7.07 6.55
N GLU A 92 6.67 7.12 5.22
CA GLU A 92 5.50 7.32 4.37
C GLU A 92 4.48 6.18 4.55
N LEU A 93 4.94 4.95 4.65
CA LEU A 93 4.09 3.78 4.90
C LEU A 93 3.29 3.93 6.21
N ALA A 94 3.95 4.40 7.28
CA ALA A 94 3.30 4.64 8.56
C ALA A 94 2.29 5.78 8.49
N MET A 95 2.67 6.90 7.87
CA MET A 95 1.81 8.09 7.77
C MET A 95 0.59 7.87 6.88
N SER A 96 0.75 7.21 5.75
CA SER A 96 -0.37 6.90 4.85
C SER A 96 -1.37 5.95 5.51
N ARG A 97 -0.90 4.96 6.26
CA ARG A 97 -1.78 4.07 7.02
C ARG A 97 -2.52 4.81 8.12
N GLN A 98 -1.88 5.71 8.82
CA GLN A 98 -2.54 6.54 9.82
C GLN A 98 -3.70 7.33 9.18
N ARG A 99 -3.47 7.98 8.05
CA ARG A 99 -4.51 8.71 7.31
C ARG A 99 -5.67 7.80 6.89
N LEU A 100 -5.38 6.60 6.42
CA LEU A 100 -6.40 5.62 6.05
C LEU A 100 -7.24 5.19 7.26
N LEU A 101 -6.61 4.86 8.39
CA LEU A 101 -7.32 4.46 9.60
C LEU A 101 -8.19 5.60 10.17
N GLU A 102 -7.70 6.84 10.13
CA GLU A 102 -8.46 8.03 10.52
C GLU A 102 -9.67 8.23 9.60
N ALA A 103 -9.49 8.11 8.30
CA ALA A 103 -10.58 8.21 7.33
C ALA A 103 -11.66 7.15 7.56
N ILE A 104 -11.25 5.90 7.81
CA ILE A 104 -12.18 4.79 8.11
C ILE A 104 -12.91 5.06 9.44
N SER A 105 -12.22 5.53 10.46
CA SER A 105 -12.79 5.80 11.78
C SER A 105 -13.84 6.93 11.74
N SER A 106 -13.70 7.85 10.81
CA SER A 106 -14.60 9.00 10.60
C SER A 106 -15.60 8.79 9.47
N ALA A 107 -15.60 7.61 8.84
CA ALA A 107 -16.43 7.34 7.67
C ALA A 107 -17.92 7.28 8.02
N THR A 108 -18.75 7.75 7.07
CA THR A 108 -20.19 7.53 7.09
C THR A 108 -20.52 6.07 6.72
N PRO A 109 -21.76 5.57 6.95
CA PRO A 109 -22.16 4.26 6.44
C PRO A 109 -21.94 4.09 4.94
N ARG A 110 -22.15 5.15 4.14
CA ARG A 110 -21.84 5.16 2.70
C ARG A 110 -20.34 4.94 2.46
N GLY A 111 -19.47 5.60 3.20
CA GLY A 111 -18.02 5.43 3.10
C GLY A 111 -17.51 4.04 3.49
N LEU A 112 -18.31 3.25 4.18
CA LEU A 112 -18.00 1.86 4.54
C LEU A 112 -18.64 0.82 3.61
N ASP A 113 -19.37 1.25 2.60
CA ASP A 113 -19.96 0.37 1.59
C ASP A 113 -18.94 0.05 0.49
N ALA A 114 -18.32 -1.13 0.58
CA ALA A 114 -17.28 -1.56 -0.34
C ALA A 114 -17.74 -1.63 -1.81
N SER A 115 -19.05 -1.77 -2.07
CA SER A 115 -19.59 -1.84 -3.42
C SER A 115 -19.47 -0.51 -4.20
N LEU A 116 -19.22 0.59 -3.50
CA LEU A 116 -19.08 1.92 -4.09
C LEU A 116 -17.64 2.25 -4.54
N TYR A 117 -16.70 1.37 -4.23
CA TYR A 117 -15.27 1.57 -4.54
C TYR A 117 -14.92 0.95 -5.88
N GLY A 118 -13.98 1.61 -6.59
CA GLY A 118 -13.30 1.05 -7.77
C GLY A 118 -12.03 0.29 -7.39
N GLU A 119 -10.97 0.44 -8.16
CA GLU A 119 -9.70 -0.30 -8.02
C GLU A 119 -8.99 -0.08 -6.68
N ALA A 120 -9.18 1.08 -6.06
CA ALA A 120 -8.62 1.35 -4.72
C ALA A 120 -9.16 0.43 -3.62
N GLY A 121 -10.30 -0.19 -3.82
CA GLY A 121 -10.90 -1.27 -3.01
C GLY A 121 -10.79 -1.12 -1.49
N LEU A 122 -11.93 -1.05 -0.79
CA LEU A 122 -11.94 -0.81 0.65
C LEU A 122 -11.42 -2.00 1.48
N HIS A 123 -11.67 -3.24 1.03
CA HIS A 123 -11.22 -4.47 1.69
C HIS A 123 -10.08 -5.15 0.94
N SER A 124 -9.13 -4.36 0.45
CA SER A 124 -8.00 -4.87 -0.31
C SER A 124 -7.11 -5.81 0.52
N SER A 125 -6.63 -6.88 -0.10
CA SER A 125 -5.57 -7.75 0.41
C SER A 125 -4.18 -7.42 -0.18
N HIS A 126 -4.06 -6.30 -0.83
CA HIS A 126 -2.90 -5.85 -1.59
C HIS A 126 -1.60 -5.90 -0.75
N GLU A 127 -1.65 -5.38 0.48
CA GLU A 127 -0.50 -5.38 1.38
C GLU A 127 -0.08 -6.80 1.80
N ALA A 128 -1.04 -7.70 2.03
CA ALA A 128 -0.74 -9.09 2.35
C ALA A 128 -0.08 -9.83 1.18
N GLN A 129 -0.45 -9.51 -0.06
CA GLN A 129 0.19 -10.04 -1.26
C GLN A 129 1.67 -9.63 -1.31
N HIS A 130 1.97 -8.36 -1.10
CA HIS A 130 3.35 -7.86 -1.08
C HIS A 130 4.16 -8.47 0.06
N ALA A 131 3.59 -8.60 1.25
CA ALA A 131 4.22 -9.29 2.37
C ALA A 131 4.57 -10.74 2.02
N GLY A 132 3.68 -11.45 1.33
CA GLY A 132 3.89 -12.81 0.86
C GLY A 132 5.04 -12.91 -0.15
N TRP A 133 5.15 -11.97 -1.09
CA TRP A 133 6.24 -11.91 -2.06
C TRP A 133 7.60 -11.66 -1.38
N ILE A 134 7.65 -10.74 -0.45
CA ILE A 134 8.87 -10.44 0.31
C ILE A 134 9.31 -11.66 1.14
N LYS A 135 8.39 -12.33 1.82
CA LYS A 135 8.68 -13.56 2.59
C LYS A 135 9.23 -14.67 1.69
N ARG A 136 8.64 -14.86 0.50
CA ARG A 136 9.12 -15.85 -0.47
C ARG A 136 10.52 -15.50 -0.97
N TRP A 137 10.74 -14.25 -1.37
CA TRP A 137 12.04 -13.75 -1.80
C TRP A 137 13.14 -14.00 -0.74
N ARG A 138 12.83 -13.75 0.54
CA ARG A 138 13.76 -14.04 1.63
C ARG A 138 14.07 -15.52 1.73
N ARG A 139 13.07 -16.39 1.68
CA ARG A 139 13.27 -17.85 1.75
C ARG A 139 14.14 -18.36 0.61
N GLU A 140 13.91 -17.89 -0.59
CA GLU A 140 14.69 -18.28 -1.78
C GLU A 140 16.15 -17.86 -1.68
N ARG A 141 16.44 -16.81 -0.95
CA ARG A 141 17.79 -16.28 -0.72
C ARG A 141 18.42 -16.75 0.59
N GLY A 142 17.70 -17.43 1.44
CA GLY A 142 18.20 -17.89 2.75
C GLY A 142 18.46 -16.76 3.75
N ILE A 143 17.69 -15.69 3.70
CA ILE A 143 17.83 -14.53 4.60
C ILE A 143 16.58 -14.28 5.43
#